data_205d3837c1a54c0d9225bfca5f9b6121
#
_entry.id   205d3837c1a54c0d9225bfca5f9b6121
#
_cell.length_a   1.000
_cell.length_b   1.000
_cell.length_c   1.000
_cell.angle_alpha   90.00
_cell.angle_beta   90.00
_cell.angle_gamma   90.00
#
_symmetry.space_group_name_H-M   'P 1'
#
loop_
_entity.id
_entity.type
_entity.pdbx_description
1 polymer ?
#
loop_
_entity_poly.entity_id
_entity_poly.type
_entity_poly.pdbx_seq_one_letter_code
_entity_poly.pdbx_strand_id
1 'polypeptide(L)'
;HEDFLANAADDMLKGLRAAIEVVAGAHPRNLEPEKLLAAWQTFFLAVPMVSTTFASVGRMLAGLGAESLGWLLIDEAGQAPPQYAVGGIWRAQRVIAVGAPLQLQPVVTMPRKAQRDIAAAFGVSPTWIPPRASVQTLADRTSRDGTTLRQGEEPVWVSMPLTVHRRCDDPMFGLCNEMAYD
;
A
#
# COMPACT_ATOMS: atom_id res chain seq x y z
N HIS A 1 6.49 -27.59 19.74
CA HIS A 1 6.91 -26.18 19.97
C HIS A 1 8.12 -26.13 20.92
N GLU A 2 8.01 -26.79 22.10
CA GLU A 2 9.09 -26.86 23.09
C GLU A 2 10.34 -27.54 22.54
N ASP A 3 10.19 -28.68 21.86
CA ASP A 3 11.31 -29.42 21.24
C ASP A 3 12.01 -28.60 20.14
N PHE A 4 11.26 -27.83 19.37
CA PHE A 4 11.82 -26.94 18.36
C PHE A 4 12.63 -25.81 19.02
N LEU A 5 12.09 -25.17 20.05
CA LEU A 5 12.79 -24.10 20.76
C LEU A 5 14.04 -24.61 21.48
N ALA A 6 13.97 -25.81 22.09
CA ALA A 6 15.11 -26.39 22.80
C ALA A 6 16.28 -26.74 21.86
N ASN A 7 16.01 -27.19 20.64
CA ASN A 7 17.03 -27.67 19.70
C ASN A 7 17.47 -26.62 18.68
N ALA A 8 16.69 -25.59 18.44
CA ALA A 8 16.94 -24.56 17.40
C ALA A 8 17.07 -23.13 17.95
N ALA A 9 16.98 -22.92 19.26
CA ALA A 9 16.97 -21.60 19.86
C ALA A 9 18.21 -20.76 19.51
N ASP A 10 19.39 -21.35 19.55
CA ASP A 10 20.64 -20.66 19.26
C ASP A 10 20.75 -20.27 17.77
N ASP A 11 20.34 -21.15 16.87
CA ASP A 11 20.38 -20.89 15.43
C ASP A 11 19.30 -19.91 15.02
N MET A 12 18.13 -19.97 15.65
CA MET A 12 17.08 -18.97 15.47
C MET A 12 17.54 -17.59 15.98
N LEU A 13 18.18 -17.50 17.12
CA LEU A 13 18.71 -16.24 17.65
C LEU A 13 19.79 -15.65 16.74
N LYS A 14 20.69 -16.46 16.23
CA LYS A 14 21.69 -16.03 15.22
C LYS A 14 21.00 -15.55 13.95
N GLY A 15 20.01 -16.29 13.45
CA GLY A 15 19.21 -15.93 12.28
C GLY A 15 18.48 -14.60 12.45
N LEU A 16 17.85 -14.37 13.61
CA LEU A 16 17.18 -13.12 13.93
C LEU A 16 18.16 -11.93 14.02
N ARG A 17 19.33 -12.13 14.61
CA ARG A 17 20.36 -11.07 14.65
C ARG A 17 20.83 -10.71 13.24
N ALA A 18 21.14 -11.69 12.41
CA ALA A 18 21.50 -11.48 11.03
C ALA A 18 20.35 -10.80 10.22
N ALA A 19 19.11 -11.19 10.46
CA ALA A 19 17.94 -10.58 9.84
C ALA A 19 17.80 -9.11 10.23
N ILE A 20 18.00 -8.75 11.49
CA ILE A 20 17.97 -7.36 11.97
C ILE A 20 19.06 -6.54 11.28
N GLU A 21 20.28 -7.04 11.16
CA GLU A 21 21.37 -6.36 10.45
C GLU A 21 21.03 -6.12 8.98
N VAL A 22 20.46 -7.12 8.31
CA VAL A 22 20.02 -7.01 6.91
C VAL A 22 18.93 -5.97 6.76
N VAL A 23 17.88 -6.02 7.59
CA VAL A 23 16.76 -5.08 7.55
C VAL A 23 17.20 -3.65 7.90
N ALA A 24 18.18 -3.51 8.80
CA ALA A 24 18.79 -2.22 9.11
C ALA A 24 19.70 -1.66 8.00
N GLY A 25 19.94 -2.42 6.93
CA GLY A 25 20.81 -2.03 5.83
C GLY A 25 22.31 -2.21 6.11
N ALA A 26 22.66 -2.89 7.19
CA ALA A 26 24.05 -3.18 7.59
C ALA A 26 24.58 -4.48 6.95
N HIS A 27 24.25 -4.72 5.69
CA HIS A 27 24.65 -5.93 4.96
C HIS A 27 25.56 -5.58 3.76
N PRO A 28 26.36 -6.53 3.26
CA PRO A 28 27.14 -6.35 2.05
C PRO A 28 26.26 -5.99 0.85
N ARG A 29 26.73 -5.06 -0.01
CA ARG A 29 25.98 -4.63 -1.21
C ARG A 29 25.70 -5.76 -2.22
N ASN A 30 26.48 -6.83 -2.17
CA ASN A 30 26.38 -8.02 -3.02
C ASN A 30 25.69 -9.20 -2.33
N LEU A 31 24.87 -8.96 -1.31
CA LEU A 31 24.11 -10.05 -0.67
C LEU A 31 23.18 -10.69 -1.71
N GLU A 32 23.24 -12.02 -1.79
CA GLU A 32 22.41 -12.79 -2.71
C GLU A 32 20.91 -12.57 -2.43
N PRO A 33 20.07 -12.43 -3.47
CA PRO A 33 18.64 -12.16 -3.31
C PRO A 33 17.90 -13.17 -2.42
N GLU A 34 18.29 -14.45 -2.49
CA GLU A 34 17.71 -15.51 -1.67
C GLU A 34 18.03 -15.33 -0.18
N LYS A 35 19.24 -14.92 0.16
CA LYS A 35 19.65 -14.64 1.53
C LYS A 35 18.95 -13.38 2.07
N LEU A 36 18.79 -12.37 1.22
CA LEU A 36 18.05 -11.18 1.56
C LEU A 36 16.58 -11.52 1.86
N LEU A 37 15.95 -12.32 1.00
CA LEU A 37 14.56 -12.76 1.20
C LEU A 37 14.43 -13.59 2.48
N ALA A 38 15.33 -14.54 2.72
CA ALA A 38 15.32 -15.36 3.92
C ALA A 38 15.48 -14.51 5.21
N ALA A 39 16.32 -13.47 5.16
CA ALA A 39 16.46 -12.53 6.28
C ALA A 39 15.17 -11.77 6.55
N TRP A 40 14.50 -11.26 5.54
CA TRP A 40 13.21 -10.60 5.68
C TRP A 40 12.12 -11.55 6.21
N GLN A 41 12.07 -12.79 5.71
CA GLN A 41 11.14 -13.81 6.20
C GLN A 41 11.38 -14.14 7.69
N THR A 42 12.65 -14.27 8.08
CA THR A 42 13.03 -14.49 9.48
C THR A 42 12.65 -13.30 10.36
N PHE A 43 12.85 -12.09 9.88
CA PHE A 43 12.45 -10.87 10.58
C PHE A 43 10.92 -10.82 10.76
N PHE A 44 10.14 -11.09 9.72
CA PHE A 44 8.68 -11.09 9.78
C PHE A 44 8.09 -12.20 10.66
N LEU A 45 8.86 -13.25 10.95
CA LEU A 45 8.45 -14.26 11.94
C LEU A 45 8.34 -13.66 13.35
N ALA A 46 9.20 -12.70 13.68
CA ALA A 46 9.23 -12.02 14.98
C ALA A 46 8.44 -10.70 14.97
N VAL A 47 8.50 -9.96 13.85
CA VAL A 47 7.85 -8.66 13.66
C VAL A 47 6.93 -8.76 12.44
N PRO A 48 5.70 -9.24 12.59
CA PRO A 48 4.83 -9.62 11.47
C PRO A 48 4.36 -8.44 10.61
N MET A 49 4.50 -7.21 11.10
CA MET A 49 4.09 -6.01 10.38
C MET A 49 5.09 -4.87 10.57
N VAL A 50 5.40 -4.20 9.48
CA VAL A 50 6.19 -2.96 9.48
C VAL A 50 5.45 -1.89 8.70
N SER A 51 5.63 -0.63 9.06
CA SER A 51 5.05 0.50 8.32
C SER A 51 6.13 1.40 7.76
N THR A 52 5.83 2.00 6.62
CA THR A 52 6.71 2.95 5.95
C THR A 52 5.91 3.89 5.05
N THR A 53 6.51 4.97 4.61
CA THR A 53 5.91 5.86 3.61
C THR A 53 6.25 5.39 2.19
N PHE A 54 5.46 5.81 1.19
CA PHE A 54 5.78 5.55 -0.21
C PHE A 54 7.17 6.08 -0.63
N ALA A 55 7.60 7.20 -0.06
CA ALA A 55 8.92 7.75 -0.32
C ALA A 55 10.08 6.85 0.16
N SER A 56 9.82 6.02 1.17
CA SER A 56 10.83 5.15 1.78
C SER A 56 10.71 3.69 1.39
N VAL A 57 9.56 3.23 0.91
CA VAL A 57 9.28 1.82 0.61
C VAL A 57 10.30 1.22 -0.37
N GLY A 58 10.67 1.96 -1.42
CA GLY A 58 11.63 1.50 -2.41
C GLY A 58 13.04 1.27 -1.84
N ARG A 59 13.45 2.11 -0.89
CA ARG A 59 14.74 1.98 -0.20
C ARG A 59 14.69 0.89 0.87
N MET A 60 13.63 0.86 1.67
CA MET A 60 13.48 -0.11 2.75
C MET A 60 13.42 -1.54 2.22
N LEU A 61 12.71 -1.76 1.12
CA LEU A 61 12.52 -3.07 0.51
C LEU A 61 13.43 -3.28 -0.71
N ALA A 62 14.54 -2.53 -0.79
CA ALA A 62 15.50 -2.69 -1.88
C ALA A 62 16.02 -4.14 -1.96
N GLY A 63 16.08 -4.68 -3.17
CA GLY A 63 16.53 -6.05 -3.42
C GLY A 63 15.46 -7.14 -3.24
N LEU A 64 14.31 -6.84 -2.62
CA LEU A 64 13.18 -7.76 -2.64
C LEU A 64 12.50 -7.75 -4.03
N GLY A 65 12.28 -8.94 -4.58
CA GLY A 65 11.66 -9.15 -5.88
C GLY A 65 10.12 -9.11 -5.86
N ALA A 66 9.52 -9.49 -6.98
CA ALA A 66 8.07 -9.64 -7.10
C ALA A 66 7.53 -10.65 -6.08
N GLU A 67 6.34 -10.37 -5.55
CA GLU A 67 5.57 -11.28 -4.67
C GLU A 67 6.30 -11.75 -3.41
N SER A 68 7.38 -11.05 -3.01
CA SER A 68 8.16 -11.40 -1.81
C SER A 68 7.46 -11.06 -0.49
N LEU A 69 6.42 -10.21 -0.52
CA LEU A 69 5.60 -9.87 0.63
C LEU A 69 4.25 -10.60 0.56
N GLY A 70 3.80 -11.15 1.67
CA GLY A 70 2.49 -11.81 1.73
C GLY A 70 1.33 -10.81 1.57
N TRP A 71 1.41 -9.68 2.27
CA TRP A 71 0.39 -8.64 2.29
C TRP A 71 0.99 -7.24 2.24
N LEU A 72 0.31 -6.35 1.52
CA LEU A 72 0.52 -4.91 1.57
C LEU A 72 -0.80 -4.23 1.96
N LEU A 73 -0.76 -3.44 3.03
CA LEU A 73 -1.87 -2.59 3.42
C LEU A 73 -1.49 -1.15 3.09
N ILE A 74 -2.34 -0.48 2.33
CA ILE A 74 -2.16 0.92 1.94
C ILE A 74 -3.26 1.73 2.61
N ASP A 75 -2.88 2.56 3.55
CA ASP A 75 -3.79 3.50 4.19
C ASP A 75 -3.81 4.83 3.42
N GLU A 76 -4.91 5.57 3.51
CA GLU A 76 -5.15 6.82 2.78
C GLU A 76 -4.94 6.66 1.25
N ALA A 77 -5.36 5.53 0.71
CA ALA A 77 -5.16 5.17 -0.70
C ALA A 77 -5.82 6.15 -1.69
N GLY A 78 -6.84 6.90 -1.23
CA GLY A 78 -7.49 7.97 -2.00
C GLY A 78 -6.58 9.16 -2.28
N GLN A 79 -5.60 9.43 -1.41
CA GLN A 79 -4.65 10.53 -1.54
C GLN A 79 -3.36 10.11 -2.28
N ALA A 80 -3.16 8.83 -2.49
CA ALA A 80 -1.93 8.31 -3.08
C ALA A 80 -1.99 8.28 -4.62
N PRO A 81 -1.09 8.97 -5.32
CA PRO A 81 -0.92 8.80 -6.75
C PRO A 81 -0.53 7.36 -7.09
N PRO A 82 -1.07 6.75 -8.15
CA PRO A 82 -0.82 5.36 -8.51
C PRO A 82 0.65 4.98 -8.60
N GLN A 83 1.46 5.84 -9.19
CA GLN A 83 2.89 5.60 -9.41
C GLN A 83 3.70 5.42 -8.11
N TYR A 84 3.23 5.94 -6.99
CA TYR A 84 3.93 5.79 -5.71
C TYR A 84 3.76 4.39 -5.11
N ALA A 85 2.64 3.73 -5.40
CA ALA A 85 2.34 2.41 -4.87
C ALA A 85 2.90 1.26 -5.72
N VAL A 86 3.26 1.50 -6.99
CA VAL A 86 3.67 0.45 -7.95
C VAL A 86 4.75 -0.47 -7.38
N GLY A 87 5.79 0.09 -6.76
CA GLY A 87 6.89 -0.69 -6.19
C GLY A 87 6.47 -1.57 -5.01
N GLY A 88 5.52 -1.12 -4.19
CA GLY A 88 4.94 -1.90 -3.10
C GLY A 88 4.01 -2.99 -3.63
N ILE A 89 3.11 -2.63 -4.54
CA ILE A 89 2.13 -3.55 -5.14
C ILE A 89 2.85 -4.69 -5.88
N TRP A 90 3.87 -4.38 -6.67
CA TRP A 90 4.66 -5.38 -7.38
C TRP A 90 5.32 -6.42 -6.46
N ARG A 91 5.71 -5.99 -5.25
CA ARG A 91 6.34 -6.88 -4.26
C ARG A 91 5.35 -7.70 -3.46
N ALA A 92 4.06 -7.40 -3.51
CA ALA A 92 3.06 -8.04 -2.68
C ALA A 92 2.25 -9.10 -3.44
N GLN A 93 1.94 -10.19 -2.77
CA GLN A 93 1.01 -11.21 -3.29
C GLN A 93 -0.45 -10.75 -3.16
N ARG A 94 -0.75 -9.96 -2.12
CA ARG A 94 -2.09 -9.45 -1.85
C ARG A 94 -2.01 -8.00 -1.39
N VAL A 95 -2.97 -7.20 -1.83
CA VAL A 95 -3.03 -5.77 -1.51
C VAL A 95 -4.40 -5.43 -0.96
N ILE A 96 -4.41 -4.70 0.14
CA ILE A 96 -5.61 -4.04 0.68
C ILE A 96 -5.37 -2.54 0.61
N ALA A 97 -6.18 -1.85 -0.18
CA ALA A 97 -6.18 -0.39 -0.26
C ALA A 97 -7.36 0.15 0.54
N VAL A 98 -7.08 1.00 1.52
CA VAL A 98 -8.09 1.64 2.38
C VAL A 98 -7.99 3.14 2.20
N GLY A 99 -9.10 3.78 1.96
CA GLY A 99 -9.17 5.23 1.78
C GLY A 99 -10.60 5.70 1.60
N ALA A 100 -10.77 7.00 1.58
CA ALA A 100 -12.07 7.61 1.35
C ALA A 100 -12.06 8.30 -0.03
N PRO A 101 -12.82 7.80 -1.01
CA PRO A 101 -12.82 8.32 -2.38
C PRO A 101 -13.38 9.75 -2.47
N LEU A 102 -14.18 10.15 -1.49
CA LEU A 102 -14.84 11.46 -1.43
C LEU A 102 -14.04 12.52 -0.65
N GLN A 103 -12.88 12.17 -0.09
CA GLN A 103 -12.02 13.11 0.61
C GLN A 103 -11.01 13.76 -0.33
N LEU A 104 -9.76 13.88 0.11
CA LEU A 104 -8.71 14.55 -0.65
C LEU A 104 -8.23 13.71 -1.83
N GLN A 105 -8.20 14.32 -3.00
CA GLN A 105 -7.58 13.73 -4.19
C GLN A 105 -6.05 13.76 -4.09
N PRO A 106 -5.34 12.92 -4.88
CA PRO A 106 -3.88 12.96 -4.95
C PRO A 106 -3.35 14.34 -5.30
N VAL A 107 -2.42 14.85 -4.48
CA VAL A 107 -1.71 16.09 -4.77
C VAL A 107 -0.53 15.80 -5.69
N VAL A 108 -0.52 16.42 -6.86
CA VAL A 108 0.57 16.27 -7.84
C VAL A 108 1.14 17.63 -8.19
N THR A 109 2.43 17.79 -7.99
CA THR A 109 3.14 19.05 -8.27
C THR A 109 3.42 19.29 -9.75
N MET A 110 3.40 18.21 -10.57
CA MET A 110 3.62 18.29 -12.00
C MET A 110 2.44 18.99 -12.70
N PRO A 111 2.69 19.97 -13.59
CA PRO A 111 1.63 20.65 -14.34
C PRO A 111 0.78 19.65 -15.16
N ARG A 112 -0.54 19.87 -15.19
CA ARG A 112 -1.50 18.99 -15.91
C ARG A 112 -1.13 18.77 -17.39
N LYS A 113 -0.58 19.80 -18.05
CA LYS A 113 -0.13 19.68 -19.45
C LYS A 113 0.99 18.64 -19.56
N ALA A 114 2.01 18.72 -18.71
CA ALA A 114 3.13 17.77 -18.72
C ALA A 114 2.67 16.33 -18.44
N GLN A 115 1.75 16.16 -17.48
CA GLN A 115 1.16 14.84 -17.21
C GLN A 115 0.46 14.24 -18.44
N ARG A 116 -0.34 15.06 -19.14
CA ARG A 116 -1.04 14.61 -20.37
C ARG A 116 -0.08 14.31 -21.51
N ASP A 117 0.93 15.15 -21.71
CA ASP A 117 1.91 14.97 -22.77
C ASP A 117 2.71 13.67 -22.55
N ILE A 118 3.12 13.38 -21.31
CA ILE A 118 3.77 12.11 -20.95
C ILE A 118 2.83 10.94 -21.16
N ALA A 119 1.60 11.02 -20.65
CA ALA A 119 0.63 9.95 -20.81
C ALA A 119 0.35 9.65 -22.29
N ALA A 120 0.20 10.68 -23.13
CA ALA A 120 0.02 10.53 -24.56
C ALA A 120 1.22 9.86 -25.22
N ALA A 121 2.45 10.24 -24.85
CA ALA A 121 3.68 9.64 -25.38
C ALA A 121 3.80 8.14 -25.08
N PHE A 122 3.21 7.68 -23.97
CA PHE A 122 3.20 6.26 -23.58
C PHE A 122 1.86 5.55 -23.81
N GLY A 123 0.92 6.17 -24.50
CA GLY A 123 -0.40 5.57 -24.79
C GLY A 123 -1.28 5.35 -23.54
N VAL A 124 -1.04 6.11 -22.45
CA VAL A 124 -1.78 5.98 -21.20
C VAL A 124 -3.08 6.78 -21.28
N SER A 125 -4.20 6.13 -20.98
CA SER A 125 -5.50 6.78 -20.95
C SER A 125 -5.55 7.92 -19.89
N PRO A 126 -6.21 9.05 -20.19
CA PRO A 126 -6.40 10.13 -19.21
C PRO A 126 -7.07 9.71 -17.88
N THR A 127 -7.80 8.60 -17.88
CA THR A 127 -8.44 8.05 -16.69
C THR A 127 -7.44 7.55 -15.63
N TRP A 128 -6.18 7.32 -16.03
CA TRP A 128 -5.11 6.87 -15.14
C TRP A 128 -4.24 8.01 -14.61
N ILE A 129 -4.55 9.25 -15.00
CA ILE A 129 -3.76 10.42 -14.62
C ILE A 129 -4.32 11.04 -13.33
N PRO A 130 -3.48 11.29 -12.30
CA PRO A 130 -3.89 12.07 -11.15
C PRO A 130 -4.35 13.50 -11.55
N PRO A 131 -5.24 14.13 -10.80
CA PRO A 131 -5.84 13.67 -9.54
C PRO A 131 -7.00 12.69 -9.69
N ARG A 132 -7.51 12.42 -10.91
CA ARG A 132 -8.63 11.50 -11.14
C ARG A 132 -8.30 10.03 -10.79
N ALA A 133 -7.03 9.64 -10.92
CA ALA A 133 -6.55 8.32 -10.53
C ALA A 133 -5.83 8.39 -9.17
N SER A 134 -6.25 7.55 -8.25
CA SER A 134 -5.58 7.26 -6.99
C SER A 134 -5.37 5.74 -6.85
N VAL A 135 -4.60 5.32 -5.86
CA VAL A 135 -4.47 3.89 -5.54
C VAL A 135 -5.83 3.30 -5.17
N GLN A 136 -6.69 4.07 -4.47
CA GLN A 136 -8.06 3.65 -4.15
C GLN A 136 -8.87 3.39 -5.42
N THR A 137 -8.91 4.35 -6.36
CA THR A 137 -9.69 4.18 -7.61
C THR A 137 -9.16 3.05 -8.48
N LEU A 138 -7.87 2.72 -8.40
CA LEU A 138 -7.31 1.53 -9.05
C LEU A 138 -7.84 0.25 -8.41
N ALA A 139 -7.80 0.15 -7.08
CA ALA A 139 -8.31 -0.99 -6.34
C ALA A 139 -9.81 -1.20 -6.60
N ASP A 140 -10.60 -0.13 -6.54
CA ASP A 140 -12.04 -0.16 -6.81
C ASP A 140 -12.37 -0.71 -8.20
N ARG A 141 -11.60 -0.34 -9.23
CA ARG A 141 -11.80 -0.82 -10.61
C ARG A 141 -11.49 -2.31 -10.81
N THR A 142 -10.73 -2.93 -9.93
CA THR A 142 -10.43 -4.37 -10.00
C THR A 142 -11.54 -5.23 -9.40
N SER A 143 -12.44 -4.65 -8.60
CA SER A 143 -13.56 -5.36 -7.99
C SER A 143 -14.77 -5.43 -8.92
N ARG A 144 -15.41 -6.59 -8.92
CA ARG A 144 -16.69 -6.80 -9.62
C ARG A 144 -17.88 -6.34 -8.79
N ASP A 145 -17.75 -6.42 -7.48
CA ASP A 145 -18.78 -6.10 -6.52
C ASP A 145 -18.51 -4.72 -5.90
N GLY A 146 -19.54 -3.94 -5.71
CA GLY A 146 -19.45 -2.59 -5.16
C GLY A 146 -20.74 -1.82 -5.29
N THR A 147 -20.66 -0.53 -5.01
CA THR A 147 -21.78 0.40 -5.13
C THR A 147 -21.33 1.69 -5.79
N THR A 148 -22.28 2.48 -6.25
CA THR A 148 -22.01 3.79 -6.82
C THR A 148 -22.44 4.85 -5.83
N LEU A 149 -21.50 5.64 -5.33
CA LEU A 149 -21.78 6.83 -4.54
C LEU A 149 -22.02 8.02 -5.46
N ARG A 150 -23.00 8.84 -5.13
CA ARG A 150 -23.28 10.08 -5.85
C ARG A 150 -22.50 11.19 -5.17
N GLN A 151 -21.56 11.79 -5.89
CA GLN A 151 -20.86 13.00 -5.47
C GLN A 151 -21.03 14.06 -6.56
N GLY A 152 -21.91 15.00 -6.31
CA GLY A 152 -22.25 16.03 -7.30
C GLY A 152 -22.83 15.42 -8.58
N GLU A 153 -22.29 15.80 -9.75
CA GLU A 153 -22.78 15.35 -11.06
C GLU A 153 -22.15 14.03 -11.53
N GLU A 154 -21.01 13.61 -10.98
CA GLU A 154 -20.30 12.40 -11.42
C GLU A 154 -20.42 11.25 -10.40
N PRO A 155 -20.93 10.08 -10.80
CA PRO A 155 -20.98 8.91 -9.94
C PRO A 155 -19.59 8.32 -9.70
N VAL A 156 -19.29 7.95 -8.45
CA VAL A 156 -18.02 7.33 -8.05
C VAL A 156 -18.27 5.87 -7.69
N TRP A 157 -17.61 4.95 -8.39
CA TRP A 157 -17.66 3.52 -8.06
C TRP A 157 -16.78 3.22 -6.86
N VAL A 158 -17.34 2.51 -5.87
CA VAL A 158 -16.66 2.06 -4.65
C VAL A 158 -16.87 0.57 -4.47
N SER A 159 -15.78 -0.19 -4.35
CA SER A 159 -15.83 -1.64 -4.33
C SER A 159 -16.37 -2.21 -3.01
N MET A 160 -15.81 -1.80 -1.88
CA MET A 160 -16.18 -2.33 -0.56
C MET A 160 -16.33 -1.17 0.43
N PRO A 161 -17.52 -0.57 0.54
CA PRO A 161 -17.75 0.51 1.49
C PRO A 161 -17.68 -0.01 2.94
N LEU A 162 -16.95 0.70 3.79
CA LEU A 162 -17.00 0.50 5.23
C LEU A 162 -18.25 1.19 5.77
N THR A 163 -19.19 0.42 6.27
CA THR A 163 -20.51 0.91 6.71
C THR A 163 -20.59 1.22 8.19
N VAL A 164 -19.54 0.91 8.96
CA VAL A 164 -19.51 1.12 10.41
C VAL A 164 -18.50 2.20 10.76
N HIS A 165 -19.02 3.32 11.24
CA HIS A 165 -18.20 4.41 11.74
C HIS A 165 -17.75 4.14 13.18
N ARG A 166 -16.45 4.39 13.49
CA ARG A 166 -15.85 4.14 14.82
C ARG A 166 -15.02 5.31 15.34
N ARG A 167 -14.92 6.40 14.61
CA ARG A 167 -13.98 7.51 14.92
C ARG A 167 -14.61 8.59 15.77
N CYS A 168 -15.89 8.89 15.58
CA CYS A 168 -16.59 9.92 16.34
C CYS A 168 -18.06 9.55 16.57
N ASP A 169 -18.66 10.13 17.59
CA ASP A 169 -20.06 9.99 17.95
C ASP A 169 -20.90 11.16 17.38
N ASP A 170 -22.22 11.07 17.54
CA ASP A 170 -23.11 12.18 17.22
C ASP A 170 -22.83 13.40 18.15
N PRO A 171 -23.00 14.62 17.64
CA PRO A 171 -23.57 14.98 16.32
C PRO A 171 -22.55 15.03 15.17
N MET A 172 -21.27 14.81 15.42
CA MET A 172 -20.22 14.96 14.40
C MET A 172 -20.37 13.89 13.30
N PHE A 173 -20.68 12.64 13.67
CA PHE A 173 -20.93 11.59 12.69
C PHE A 173 -22.12 11.94 11.79
N GLY A 174 -23.27 12.33 12.38
CA GLY A 174 -24.47 12.69 11.64
C GLY A 174 -24.22 13.80 10.63
N LEU A 175 -23.55 14.88 11.06
CA LEU A 175 -23.21 16.00 10.17
C LEU A 175 -22.29 15.59 9.02
N CYS A 176 -21.27 14.79 9.28
CA CYS A 176 -20.35 14.30 8.24
C CYS A 176 -21.07 13.38 7.25
N ASN A 177 -21.97 12.53 7.73
CA ASN A 177 -22.74 11.61 6.89
C ASN A 177 -23.66 12.39 5.96
N GLU A 178 -24.46 13.32 6.50
CA GLU A 178 -25.36 14.19 5.72
C GLU A 178 -24.62 15.02 4.66
N MET A 179 -23.42 15.53 4.99
CA MET A 179 -22.63 16.34 4.06
C MET A 179 -21.95 15.53 2.94
N ALA A 180 -21.61 14.28 3.17
CA ALA A 180 -20.74 13.54 2.25
C ALA A 180 -21.35 12.27 1.67
N TYR A 181 -22.38 11.67 2.32
CA TYR A 181 -22.87 10.36 1.96
C TYR A 181 -24.39 10.22 1.80
N ASP A 182 -25.16 11.24 2.16
CA ASP A 182 -26.58 11.40 1.85
C ASP A 182 -26.77 12.19 0.55
#